data_00666561b99dd30363245206a37698ed
#
_entry.id   00666561b99dd30363245206a37698ed
#
_cell.length_a   1.000
_cell.length_b   1.000
_cell.length_c   1.000
_cell.angle_alpha   90.00
_cell.angle_beta   90.00
_cell.angle_gamma   90.00
#
_symmetry.space_group_name_H-M   'P 1'
#
loop_
_entity.id
_entity.type
_entity.pdbx_description
1 polymer ?
#
loop_
_entity_poly.entity_id
_entity_poly.type
_entity_poly.pdbx_seq_one_letter_code
_entity_poly.pdbx_strand_id
1 'polypeptide(L)'
;VDEEEREYKLREKINDIKLVCEKIRETIKPGDQNYNQNALCGDLFHYYNSSNTNIYDFHPELEEHRKWVIECATHFFTKVHNYVLTEENELLITDAWMNYCLERAQQSEHNHHNSLISGTYYVNMVDWVHAPLQFMKRDPECHPYIAHAKDWDSPNKYSRYVEDIRPKEGDLLLWKSHLIHGYNGNLNM
;
A
#
# COMPACT_ATOMS: atom_id res chain seq x y z
N VAL A 1 3.49 -11.94 -28.32
CA VAL A 1 4.13 -10.78 -27.69
C VAL A 1 5.30 -11.36 -26.94
N ASP A 2 6.52 -10.98 -27.28
CA ASP A 2 7.71 -11.45 -26.60
C ASP A 2 7.85 -10.80 -25.21
N GLU A 3 8.77 -11.29 -24.42
CA GLU A 3 8.95 -10.86 -23.03
C GLU A 3 9.45 -9.40 -22.96
N GLU A 4 10.28 -8.99 -23.91
CA GLU A 4 10.80 -7.61 -24.01
C GLU A 4 9.69 -6.61 -24.34
N GLU A 5 8.77 -6.95 -25.24
CA GLU A 5 7.64 -6.07 -25.58
C GLU A 5 6.66 -5.93 -24.40
N ARG A 6 6.46 -7.01 -23.62
CA ARG A 6 5.63 -6.96 -22.40
C ARG A 6 6.26 -6.08 -21.33
N GLU A 7 7.56 -6.22 -21.12
CA GLU A 7 8.29 -5.40 -20.13
C GLU A 7 8.29 -3.92 -20.53
N TYR A 8 8.50 -3.62 -21.83
CA TYR A 8 8.44 -2.26 -22.34
C TYR A 8 7.07 -1.62 -22.10
N LYS A 9 5.98 -2.29 -22.47
CA LYS A 9 4.61 -1.80 -22.25
C LYS A 9 4.28 -1.60 -20.77
N LEU A 10 4.80 -2.46 -19.90
CA LEU A 10 4.62 -2.32 -18.46
C LEU A 10 5.33 -1.06 -17.95
N ARG A 11 6.56 -0.82 -18.37
CA ARG A 11 7.33 0.38 -17.99
C ARG A 11 6.66 1.66 -18.47
N GLU A 12 6.11 1.69 -19.69
CA GLU A 12 5.34 2.83 -20.18
C GLU A 12 4.14 3.13 -19.27
N LYS A 13 3.34 2.12 -18.91
CA LYS A 13 2.19 2.30 -18.01
C LYS A 13 2.59 2.79 -16.63
N ILE A 14 3.67 2.27 -16.07
CA ILE A 14 4.20 2.74 -14.78
C ILE A 14 4.58 4.21 -14.87
N ASN A 15 5.28 4.61 -15.93
CA ASN A 15 5.68 5.99 -16.15
C ASN A 15 4.47 6.93 -16.34
N ASP A 16 3.44 6.49 -17.05
CA ASP A 16 2.21 7.28 -17.26
C ASP A 16 1.51 7.55 -15.93
N ILE A 17 1.35 6.55 -15.08
CA ILE A 17 0.76 6.71 -13.74
C ILE A 17 1.62 7.61 -12.87
N LYS A 18 2.94 7.45 -12.92
CA LYS A 18 3.89 8.30 -12.19
C LYS A 18 3.75 9.77 -12.59
N LEU A 19 3.69 10.06 -13.89
CA LEU A 19 3.49 11.42 -14.39
C LEU A 19 2.16 12.02 -13.94
N VAL A 20 1.09 11.24 -13.93
CA VAL A 20 -0.22 11.68 -13.40
C VAL A 20 -0.11 12.02 -11.92
N CYS A 21 0.47 11.14 -11.12
CA CYS A 21 0.66 11.37 -9.68
C CYS A 21 1.55 12.58 -9.38
N GLU A 22 2.60 12.80 -10.17
CA GLU A 22 3.48 13.98 -10.06
C GLU A 22 2.73 15.26 -10.39
N LYS A 23 1.92 15.28 -11.46
CA LYS A 23 1.06 16.42 -11.79
C LYS A 23 0.07 16.75 -10.68
N ILE A 24 -0.57 15.73 -10.10
CA ILE A 24 -1.47 15.93 -8.95
C ILE A 24 -0.68 16.54 -7.79
N ARG A 25 0.51 16.01 -7.49
CA ARG A 25 1.37 16.55 -6.44
C ARG A 25 1.72 18.03 -6.64
N GLU A 26 2.01 18.43 -7.87
CA GLU A 26 2.33 19.83 -8.20
C GLU A 26 1.15 20.79 -7.93
N THR A 27 -0.09 20.29 -7.96
CA THR A 27 -1.29 21.09 -7.67
C THR A 27 -1.54 21.25 -6.17
N ILE A 28 -0.93 20.41 -5.33
CA ILE A 28 -1.13 20.41 -3.88
C ILE A 28 -0.32 21.54 -3.25
N LYS A 29 -0.99 22.39 -2.46
CA LYS A 29 -0.35 23.49 -1.73
C LYS A 29 -0.37 23.23 -0.23
N PRO A 30 0.65 23.66 0.51
CA PRO A 30 0.60 23.67 1.97
C PRO A 30 -0.66 24.40 2.46
N GLY A 31 -1.43 23.76 3.33
CA GLY A 31 -2.71 24.29 3.83
C GLY A 31 -3.92 23.97 2.95
N ASP A 32 -3.74 23.25 1.84
CA ASP A 32 -4.86 22.68 1.10
C ASP A 32 -5.64 21.71 2.00
N GLN A 33 -6.97 21.85 2.02
CA GLN A 33 -7.84 20.97 2.82
C GLN A 33 -7.73 19.48 2.45
N ASN A 34 -7.22 19.19 1.26
CA ASN A 34 -7.00 17.84 0.74
C ASN A 34 -5.59 17.31 1.04
N TYR A 35 -4.76 18.08 1.73
CA TYR A 35 -3.38 17.71 2.03
C TYR A 35 -3.17 17.71 3.55
N ASN A 36 -3.22 16.54 4.13
CA ASN A 36 -3.24 16.37 5.58
C ASN A 36 -1.94 15.74 6.06
N GLN A 37 -1.25 16.45 6.93
CA GLN A 37 -0.12 15.90 7.68
C GLN A 37 -0.63 15.24 8.96
N ASN A 38 -0.32 13.99 9.15
CA ASN A 38 -0.54 13.34 10.42
C ASN A 38 0.68 13.57 11.33
N ALA A 39 0.54 14.42 12.33
CA ALA A 39 1.62 14.77 13.25
C ALA A 39 2.26 13.56 13.97
N LEU A 40 1.52 12.46 14.11
CA LEU A 40 2.03 11.22 14.71
C LEU A 40 2.83 10.35 13.73
N CYS A 41 2.77 10.67 12.44
CA CYS A 41 3.40 9.92 11.37
C CYS A 41 4.65 10.62 10.79
N GLY A 42 5.18 11.61 11.48
CA GLY A 42 6.35 12.36 11.00
C GLY A 42 6.06 13.13 9.72
N ASP A 43 6.86 12.92 8.69
CA ASP A 43 6.75 13.59 7.40
C ASP A 43 5.89 12.80 6.38
N LEU A 44 4.85 12.15 6.85
CA LEU A 44 3.84 11.51 6.03
C LEU A 44 2.69 12.46 5.75
N PHE A 45 2.36 12.65 4.48
CA PHE A 45 1.23 13.45 4.04
C PHE A 45 0.24 12.58 3.28
N HIS A 46 -1.04 12.73 3.62
CA HIS A 46 -2.15 12.10 2.93
C HIS A 46 -2.85 13.10 2.04
N TYR A 47 -3.03 12.75 0.78
CA TYR A 47 -3.84 13.52 -0.15
C TYR A 47 -5.16 12.81 -0.41
N TYR A 48 -6.23 13.38 0.09
CA TYR A 48 -7.61 12.93 -0.12
C TYR A 48 -8.59 14.09 0.10
N ASN A 49 -9.76 13.99 -0.48
CA ASN A 49 -10.85 14.92 -0.19
C ASN A 49 -11.61 14.45 1.06
N SER A 50 -11.79 15.33 2.05
CA SER A 50 -12.50 14.99 3.30
C SER A 50 -13.99 14.65 3.08
N SER A 51 -14.58 15.12 1.98
CA SER A 51 -15.97 14.82 1.60
C SER A 51 -16.10 13.57 0.74
N ASN A 52 -15.01 13.14 0.10
CA ASN A 52 -14.90 11.93 -0.70
C ASN A 52 -13.47 11.41 -0.61
N THR A 53 -13.28 10.32 0.11
CA THR A 53 -11.96 9.73 0.35
C THR A 53 -11.43 8.93 -0.83
N ASN A 54 -12.17 8.82 -1.93
CA ASN A 54 -11.75 8.09 -3.11
C ASN A 54 -11.21 9.03 -4.19
N ILE A 55 -9.88 9.10 -4.34
CA ILE A 55 -9.22 9.96 -5.33
C ILE A 55 -9.62 9.66 -6.78
N TYR A 56 -10.03 8.45 -7.09
CA TYR A 56 -10.48 8.08 -8.44
C TYR A 56 -11.76 8.79 -8.86
N ASP A 57 -12.57 9.24 -7.91
CA ASP A 57 -13.84 9.90 -8.21
C ASP A 57 -13.65 11.37 -8.62
N PHE A 58 -12.49 11.97 -8.31
CA PHE A 58 -12.19 13.36 -8.69
C PHE A 58 -10.90 13.52 -9.52
N HIS A 59 -10.27 12.39 -9.90
CA HIS A 59 -9.13 12.36 -10.82
C HIS A 59 -9.40 11.37 -11.97
N PRO A 60 -10.17 11.81 -12.99
CA PRO A 60 -10.54 10.95 -14.12
C PRO A 60 -9.34 10.41 -14.91
N GLU A 61 -8.20 11.08 -14.85
CA GLU A 61 -6.94 10.64 -15.43
C GLU A 61 -6.40 9.34 -14.82
N LEU A 62 -6.92 8.93 -13.64
CA LEU A 62 -6.56 7.67 -12.97
C LEU A 62 -7.53 6.51 -13.30
N GLU A 63 -8.51 6.70 -14.19
CA GLU A 63 -9.56 5.70 -14.43
C GLU A 63 -9.01 4.37 -14.96
N GLU A 64 -8.02 4.39 -15.84
CA GLU A 64 -7.40 3.14 -16.34
C GLU A 64 -6.62 2.41 -15.23
N HIS A 65 -5.99 3.15 -14.34
CA HIS A 65 -5.36 2.57 -13.16
C HIS A 65 -6.40 1.98 -12.20
N ARG A 66 -7.51 2.67 -11.96
CA ARG A 66 -8.63 2.16 -11.16
C ARG A 66 -9.14 0.82 -11.66
N LYS A 67 -9.40 0.69 -12.96
CA LYS A 67 -9.86 -0.57 -13.59
C LYS A 67 -8.86 -1.69 -13.36
N TRP A 68 -7.58 -1.42 -13.62
CA TRP A 68 -6.53 -2.40 -13.41
C TRP A 68 -6.41 -2.85 -11.95
N VAL A 69 -6.53 -1.94 -10.98
CA VAL A 69 -6.52 -2.28 -9.54
C VAL A 69 -7.70 -3.18 -9.18
N ILE A 70 -8.90 -2.88 -9.71
CA ILE A 70 -10.10 -3.73 -9.50
C ILE A 70 -9.90 -5.13 -10.12
N GLU A 71 -9.33 -5.24 -11.31
CA GLU A 71 -9.00 -6.52 -11.93
C GLU A 71 -8.02 -7.33 -11.07
N CYS A 72 -6.96 -6.70 -10.57
CA CYS A 72 -5.99 -7.33 -9.66
C CYS A 72 -6.65 -7.77 -8.35
N ALA A 73 -7.49 -6.93 -7.75
CA ALA A 73 -8.23 -7.26 -6.53
C ALA A 73 -9.22 -8.42 -6.75
N THR A 74 -9.89 -8.45 -7.89
CA THR A 74 -10.79 -9.54 -8.29
C THR A 74 -10.02 -10.84 -8.45
N HIS A 75 -8.86 -10.80 -9.10
CA HIS A 75 -7.98 -11.96 -9.21
C HIS A 75 -7.51 -12.45 -7.82
N PHE A 76 -7.05 -11.53 -6.97
CA PHE A 76 -6.64 -11.84 -5.60
C PHE A 76 -7.78 -12.50 -4.81
N PHE A 77 -9.00 -11.98 -4.90
CA PHE A 77 -10.17 -12.51 -4.21
C PHE A 77 -10.56 -13.90 -4.71
N THR A 78 -10.65 -14.05 -6.04
CA THR A 78 -11.21 -15.26 -6.65
C THR A 78 -10.19 -16.37 -6.86
N LYS A 79 -8.95 -16.03 -7.26
CA LYS A 79 -7.92 -17.02 -7.62
C LYS A 79 -6.95 -17.31 -6.47
N VAL A 80 -6.50 -16.28 -5.76
CA VAL A 80 -5.55 -16.48 -4.67
C VAL A 80 -6.26 -16.98 -3.41
N HIS A 81 -7.42 -16.40 -3.07
CA HIS A 81 -8.19 -16.78 -1.89
C HIS A 81 -9.33 -17.77 -2.16
N ASN A 82 -9.56 -18.11 -3.43
CA ASN A 82 -10.61 -19.05 -3.84
C ASN A 82 -12.03 -18.69 -3.34
N TYR A 83 -12.31 -17.38 -3.23
CA TYR A 83 -13.67 -16.92 -2.91
C TYR A 83 -14.52 -16.83 -4.18
N VAL A 84 -15.82 -16.95 -4.02
CA VAL A 84 -16.77 -16.82 -5.10
C VAL A 84 -17.30 -15.38 -5.14
N LEU A 85 -17.21 -14.76 -6.30
CA LEU A 85 -17.89 -13.52 -6.61
C LEU A 85 -19.10 -13.89 -7.48
N THR A 86 -20.30 -13.63 -6.98
CA THR A 86 -21.54 -13.93 -7.72
C THR A 86 -21.80 -12.86 -8.78
N GLU A 87 -22.70 -13.14 -9.75
CA GLU A 87 -23.07 -12.17 -10.78
C GLU A 87 -23.73 -10.89 -10.22
N GLU A 88 -24.27 -10.97 -9.01
CA GLU A 88 -24.92 -9.85 -8.32
C GLU A 88 -23.94 -8.99 -7.50
N ASN A 89 -22.68 -9.42 -7.36
CA ASN A 89 -21.68 -8.76 -6.53
C ASN A 89 -20.45 -8.39 -7.34
N GLU A 90 -19.96 -7.19 -7.10
CA GLU A 90 -18.71 -6.70 -7.66
C GLU A 90 -17.81 -6.14 -6.55
N LEU A 91 -16.50 -6.08 -6.83
CA LEU A 91 -15.57 -5.38 -5.97
C LEU A 91 -15.47 -3.92 -6.40
N LEU A 92 -15.62 -3.03 -5.43
CA LEU A 92 -15.50 -1.59 -5.62
C LEU A 92 -14.36 -1.05 -4.76
N ILE A 93 -13.70 -0.01 -5.25
CA ILE A 93 -12.79 0.77 -4.44
C ILE A 93 -13.63 1.81 -3.69
N THR A 94 -13.76 1.63 -2.39
CA THR A 94 -14.53 2.54 -1.52
C THR A 94 -13.73 3.75 -1.09
N ASP A 95 -12.45 3.53 -0.81
CA ASP A 95 -11.52 4.55 -0.34
C ASP A 95 -10.19 4.42 -1.08
N ALA A 96 -9.63 5.55 -1.49
CA ALA A 96 -8.32 5.60 -2.11
C ALA A 96 -7.70 6.98 -1.90
N TRP A 97 -6.44 7.03 -1.53
CA TRP A 97 -5.69 8.27 -1.31
C TRP A 97 -4.24 8.11 -1.73
N MET A 98 -3.54 9.22 -1.90
CA MET A 98 -2.11 9.22 -2.13
C MET A 98 -1.35 9.49 -0.84
N ASN A 99 -0.26 8.77 -0.66
CA ASN A 99 0.68 9.00 0.43
C ASN A 99 1.97 9.58 -0.13
N TYR A 100 2.42 10.68 0.45
CA TYR A 100 3.73 11.27 0.19
C TYR A 100 4.60 11.05 1.42
N CYS A 101 5.51 10.10 1.30
CA CYS A 101 6.42 9.69 2.37
C CYS A 101 7.75 10.39 2.19
N LEU A 102 7.98 11.44 2.95
CA LEU A 102 9.26 12.15 2.99
C LEU A 102 10.23 11.46 3.95
N GLU A 103 11.37 12.10 4.19
CA GLU A 103 12.34 11.66 5.19
C GLU A 103 11.66 11.44 6.55
N ARG A 104 11.95 10.33 7.21
CA ARG A 104 11.35 9.94 8.50
C ARG A 104 9.82 9.76 8.53
N ALA A 105 9.15 9.74 7.37
CA ALA A 105 7.75 9.39 7.32
C ALA A 105 7.53 7.98 7.86
N GLN A 106 6.61 7.82 8.80
CA GLN A 106 6.28 6.54 9.42
C GLN A 106 4.77 6.40 9.55
N GLN A 107 4.31 5.18 9.62
CA GLN A 107 2.91 4.90 9.87
C GLN A 107 2.80 3.79 10.92
N SER A 108 2.15 4.11 12.03
CA SER A 108 1.89 3.17 13.11
C SER A 108 1.13 1.94 12.62
N GLU A 109 1.30 0.86 13.35
CA GLU A 109 0.56 -0.38 13.14
C GLU A 109 -0.96 -0.14 13.18
N HIS A 110 -1.63 -0.54 12.10
CA HIS A 110 -3.08 -0.39 11.97
C HIS A 110 -3.65 -1.46 11.03
N ASN A 111 -4.97 -1.53 10.95
CA ASN A 111 -5.71 -2.32 9.99
C ASN A 111 -6.94 -1.53 9.50
N HIS A 112 -7.63 -2.04 8.49
CA HIS A 112 -8.80 -1.42 7.92
C HIS A 112 -10.04 -2.28 8.20
N HIS A 113 -10.96 -1.77 9.02
CA HIS A 113 -12.12 -2.54 9.44
C HIS A 113 -13.30 -2.52 8.46
N ASN A 114 -13.33 -1.53 7.55
CA ASN A 114 -14.46 -1.28 6.66
C ASN A 114 -14.26 -1.84 5.24
N SER A 115 -13.24 -2.66 5.03
CA SER A 115 -12.94 -3.22 3.72
C SER A 115 -12.54 -4.69 3.81
N LEU A 116 -12.67 -5.41 2.70
CA LEU A 116 -12.28 -6.81 2.57
C LEU A 116 -10.80 -6.93 2.17
N ILE A 117 -10.39 -6.07 1.23
CA ILE A 117 -9.05 -6.04 0.64
C ILE A 117 -8.52 -4.64 0.80
N SER A 118 -7.29 -4.55 1.24
CA SER A 118 -6.47 -3.33 1.22
C SER A 118 -5.30 -3.52 0.28
N GLY A 119 -4.75 -2.41 -0.20
CA GLY A 119 -3.58 -2.48 -1.07
C GLY A 119 -2.84 -1.16 -1.14
N THR A 120 -1.62 -1.24 -1.63
CA THR A 120 -0.79 -0.07 -1.95
C THR A 120 -0.12 -0.26 -3.29
N TYR A 121 -0.28 0.71 -4.17
CA TYR A 121 0.47 0.83 -5.41
C TYR A 121 1.65 1.77 -5.19
N TYR A 122 2.84 1.30 -5.53
CA TYR A 122 4.09 2.03 -5.30
C TYR A 122 4.50 2.81 -6.54
N VAL A 123 4.11 4.08 -6.58
CA VAL A 123 4.39 5.00 -7.69
C VAL A 123 5.88 5.33 -7.80
N ASN A 124 6.55 5.47 -6.65
CA ASN A 124 7.97 5.79 -6.58
C ASN A 124 8.58 5.07 -5.37
N MET A 125 9.56 4.23 -5.64
CA MET A 125 10.33 3.52 -4.62
C MET A 125 11.82 3.59 -4.93
N VAL A 126 12.58 4.06 -3.96
CA VAL A 126 14.04 4.02 -4.02
C VAL A 126 14.52 2.96 -3.04
N ASP A 127 15.17 1.94 -3.58
CA ASP A 127 15.69 0.84 -2.78
C ASP A 127 16.66 1.34 -1.70
N TRP A 128 16.64 0.74 -0.52
CA TRP A 128 17.42 1.10 0.65
C TRP A 128 17.15 2.47 1.29
N VAL A 129 16.36 3.34 0.65
CA VAL A 129 15.94 4.64 1.20
C VAL A 129 14.57 4.53 1.83
N HIS A 130 13.61 3.96 1.09
CA HIS A 130 12.26 3.80 1.57
C HIS A 130 12.12 2.60 2.51
N ALA A 131 11.33 2.78 3.57
CA ALA A 131 11.04 1.72 4.52
C ALA A 131 10.21 0.59 3.87
N PRO A 132 10.43 -0.67 4.26
CA PRO A 132 9.57 -1.76 3.85
C PRO A 132 8.16 -1.60 4.42
N LEU A 133 7.17 -2.17 3.72
CA LEU A 133 5.88 -2.41 4.34
C LEU A 133 6.01 -3.58 5.32
N GLN A 134 5.54 -3.37 6.53
CA GLN A 134 5.65 -4.33 7.62
C GLN A 134 4.29 -4.94 7.93
N PHE A 135 4.23 -6.26 8.02
CA PHE A 135 3.06 -6.99 8.51
C PHE A 135 3.37 -7.60 9.86
N MET A 136 2.48 -7.35 10.84
CA MET A 136 2.62 -7.88 12.19
C MET A 136 1.92 -9.22 12.30
N LYS A 137 2.65 -10.23 12.74
CA LYS A 137 2.05 -11.51 13.10
C LYS A 137 1.36 -11.36 14.44
N ARG A 138 0.05 -11.54 14.47
CA ARG A 138 -0.64 -11.83 15.72
C ARG A 138 -0.49 -13.31 16.01
N ASP A 139 0.25 -13.65 17.04
CA ASP A 139 0.18 -14.94 17.63
C ASP A 139 -0.93 -14.92 18.69
N PRO A 140 -2.12 -15.52 18.42
CA PRO A 140 -3.19 -15.58 19.41
C PRO A 140 -2.86 -16.49 20.58
N GLU A 141 -1.85 -17.35 20.42
CA GLU A 141 -1.39 -18.28 21.46
C GLU A 141 -0.22 -17.71 22.24
N CYS A 142 -0.12 -16.42 22.38
CA CYS A 142 0.96 -15.74 23.08
C CYS A 142 1.40 -16.53 24.33
N HIS A 143 2.58 -17.14 24.26
CA HIS A 143 3.21 -17.83 25.38
C HIS A 143 4.42 -17.05 25.90
N PRO A 144 4.21 -15.83 26.39
CA PRO A 144 5.31 -14.92 26.65
C PRO A 144 6.20 -15.33 27.82
N TYR A 145 5.73 -16.27 28.66
CA TYR A 145 6.38 -16.51 29.95
C TYR A 145 7.37 -17.68 29.98
N ILE A 146 7.33 -18.55 28.99
CA ILE A 146 8.13 -19.78 29.01
C ILE A 146 8.97 -20.01 27.76
N ALA A 147 8.69 -19.28 26.68
CA ALA A 147 9.47 -19.39 25.44
C ALA A 147 10.34 -18.16 25.27
N HIS A 148 11.64 -18.32 25.47
CA HIS A 148 12.63 -17.32 25.08
C HIS A 148 13.22 -17.72 23.74
N ALA A 149 13.27 -16.80 22.79
CA ALA A 149 14.05 -17.02 21.59
C ALA A 149 15.50 -17.28 21.99
N LYS A 150 16.05 -18.37 21.50
CA LYS A 150 17.43 -18.75 21.78
C LYS A 150 18.43 -17.70 21.28
N ASP A 151 18.04 -16.99 20.26
CA ASP A 151 18.85 -15.96 19.61
C ASP A 151 17.92 -14.82 19.16
N TRP A 152 17.93 -13.73 19.91
CA TRP A 152 17.15 -12.52 19.58
C TRP A 152 17.67 -11.79 18.35
N ASP A 153 18.95 -11.98 18.04
CA ASP A 153 19.61 -11.28 16.94
C ASP A 153 19.38 -11.98 15.59
N SER A 154 18.88 -13.22 15.61
CA SER A 154 18.66 -14.02 14.39
C SER A 154 17.32 -14.75 14.39
N PRO A 155 16.18 -14.03 14.48
CA PRO A 155 14.88 -14.69 14.45
C PRO A 155 14.64 -15.32 13.07
N ASN A 156 14.18 -16.57 13.06
CA ASN A 156 13.77 -17.23 11.83
C ASN A 156 12.34 -16.83 11.42
N LYS A 157 11.89 -17.22 10.22
CA LYS A 157 10.56 -16.87 9.69
C LYS A 157 9.37 -17.27 10.59
N TYR A 158 9.55 -18.20 11.50
CA TYR A 158 8.49 -18.64 12.43
C TYR A 158 8.49 -17.82 13.72
N SER A 159 9.66 -17.37 14.17
CA SER A 159 9.83 -16.60 15.40
C SER A 159 9.81 -15.07 15.20
N ARG A 160 9.82 -14.60 13.94
CA ARG A 160 9.67 -13.19 13.65
C ARG A 160 8.27 -12.70 13.99
N TYR A 161 8.20 -11.58 14.69
CA TYR A 161 6.96 -10.88 14.95
C TYR A 161 6.52 -10.03 13.74
N VAL A 162 7.48 -9.52 12.99
CA VAL A 162 7.28 -8.63 11.84
C VAL A 162 7.81 -9.29 10.58
N GLU A 163 7.05 -9.20 9.51
CA GLU A 163 7.48 -9.59 8.16
C GLU A 163 7.62 -8.33 7.30
N ASP A 164 8.82 -8.11 6.79
CA ASP A 164 9.15 -6.97 5.93
C ASP A 164 8.94 -7.33 4.46
N ILE A 165 8.12 -6.55 3.78
CA ILE A 165 7.95 -6.63 2.32
C ILE A 165 8.58 -5.39 1.70
N ARG A 166 9.53 -5.57 0.80
CA ARG A 166 10.16 -4.49 0.04
C ARG A 166 9.60 -4.45 -1.37
N PRO A 167 8.64 -3.56 -1.64
CA PRO A 167 8.10 -3.39 -2.98
C PRO A 167 9.10 -2.66 -3.88
N LYS A 168 8.86 -2.78 -5.17
CA LYS A 168 9.53 -1.99 -6.20
C LYS A 168 8.56 -0.96 -6.78
N GLU A 169 9.12 0.02 -7.48
CA GLU A 169 8.30 0.95 -8.28
C GLU A 169 7.42 0.17 -9.25
N GLY A 170 6.13 0.47 -9.29
CA GLY A 170 5.13 -0.21 -10.10
C GLY A 170 4.49 -1.44 -9.44
N ASP A 171 4.94 -1.87 -8.28
CA ASP A 171 4.29 -2.98 -7.57
C ASP A 171 2.95 -2.56 -6.98
N LEU A 172 1.96 -3.43 -7.12
CA LEU A 172 0.71 -3.39 -6.37
C LEU A 172 0.72 -4.53 -5.35
N LEU A 173 0.77 -4.19 -4.08
CA LEU A 173 0.58 -5.14 -2.99
C LEU A 173 -0.88 -5.16 -2.56
N LEU A 174 -1.44 -6.36 -2.42
CA LEU A 174 -2.81 -6.57 -1.95
C LEU A 174 -2.81 -7.52 -0.75
N TRP A 175 -3.64 -7.21 0.25
CA TRP A 175 -3.79 -8.05 1.45
C TRP A 175 -5.21 -8.00 2.01
N LYS A 176 -5.55 -8.94 2.87
CA LYS A 176 -6.80 -8.91 3.63
C LYS A 176 -6.75 -7.76 4.64
N SER A 177 -7.75 -6.91 4.62
CA SER A 177 -7.77 -5.63 5.36
C SER A 177 -7.61 -5.76 6.87
N HIS A 178 -7.89 -6.93 7.45
CA HIS A 178 -7.71 -7.17 8.88
C HIS A 178 -6.24 -7.41 9.29
N LEU A 179 -5.32 -7.60 8.34
CA LEU A 179 -3.91 -7.76 8.64
C LEU A 179 -3.33 -6.45 9.17
N ILE A 180 -2.68 -6.53 10.32
CA ILE A 180 -2.01 -5.38 10.91
C ILE A 180 -0.75 -5.09 10.12
N HIS A 181 -0.60 -3.85 9.70
CA HIS A 181 0.52 -3.39 8.90
C HIS A 181 0.91 -1.96 9.25
N GLY A 182 2.09 -1.57 8.82
CA GLY A 182 2.66 -0.24 9.04
C GLY A 182 4.02 -0.12 8.38
N TYR A 183 4.76 0.93 8.68
CA TYR A 183 6.16 1.06 8.31
C TYR A 183 6.91 2.03 9.24
N ASN A 184 8.21 1.78 9.43
CA ASN A 184 9.06 2.46 10.39
C ASN A 184 9.98 3.49 9.73
N GLY A 185 9.42 4.51 9.13
CA GLY A 185 10.19 5.64 8.66
C GLY A 185 11.22 5.36 7.56
N ASN A 186 11.30 6.27 6.62
CA ASN A 186 12.34 6.25 5.59
C ASN A 186 13.70 6.59 6.20
N LEU A 187 14.75 6.03 5.61
CA LEU A 187 16.11 6.43 5.98
C LEU A 187 16.38 7.86 5.50
N ASN A 188 17.27 8.54 6.20
CA ASN A 188 17.75 9.86 5.79
C ASN A 188 18.36 9.76 4.39
N MET A 189 17.90 10.62 3.49
CA MET A 189 18.50 10.79 2.16
C MET A 189 19.69 11.73 2.24
#